data_73a7b6a0477f4d35848738456cc7d974
#
_entry.id   73a7b6a0477f4d35848738456cc7d974
#
_cell.length_a   1.000
_cell.length_b   1.000
_cell.length_c   1.000
_cell.angle_alpha   90.00
_cell.angle_beta   90.00
_cell.angle_gamma   90.00
#
_symmetry.space_group_name_H-M   'P 1'
#
loop_
_entity.id
_entity.type
_entity.pdbx_description
1 polymer ?
#
loop_
_entity_poly.entity_id
_entity_poly.type
_entity_poly.pdbx_seq_one_letter_code
_entity_poly.pdbx_strand_id
1 'polypeptide(L)'
;MNILISNDHAGVELKNAVNNFLKNNGYVVENLGDNSGKSVDYPDIIHPLAKEISNNKNKKGIIMCGTGNGVSMVANKYKGVRAGLCWSKEIAELIRKHNDANILSLPARFLSIKEALEIVEVFLKTDFEGGRHETRVNKIDK
;
A
#
# COMPACT_ATOMS: atom_id res chain seq x y z
N MET A 1 14.60 4.37 2.49
CA MET A 1 13.58 3.31 2.58
C MET A 1 13.13 2.95 1.17
N ASN A 2 12.98 1.67 0.90
CA ASN A 2 12.55 1.18 -0.40
C ASN A 2 11.04 0.94 -0.39
N ILE A 3 10.36 1.53 -1.36
CA ILE A 3 8.92 1.43 -1.53
C ILE A 3 8.62 0.69 -2.83
N LEU A 4 7.79 -0.32 -2.76
CA LEU A 4 7.24 -1.00 -3.93
C LEU A 4 5.87 -0.41 -4.23
N ILE A 5 5.59 -0.14 -5.48
CA ILE A 5 4.30 0.41 -5.89
C ILE A 5 3.70 -0.46 -7.00
N SER A 6 2.40 -0.72 -6.93
CA SER A 6 1.67 -1.46 -7.95
C SER A 6 0.22 -1.01 -8.06
N ASN A 7 -0.35 -1.21 -9.22
CA ASN A 7 -1.71 -0.78 -9.55
C ASN A 7 -2.26 -1.63 -10.69
N ASP A 8 -3.59 -1.73 -10.75
CA ASP A 8 -4.26 -2.19 -11.96
C ASP A 8 -4.52 -1.02 -12.93
N HIS A 9 -5.27 -1.29 -14.00
CA HIS A 9 -5.57 -0.28 -15.03
C HIS A 9 -6.32 0.95 -14.51
N ALA A 10 -7.09 0.82 -13.42
CA ALA A 10 -7.82 1.94 -12.83
C ALA A 10 -6.92 2.89 -12.02
N GLY A 11 -5.74 2.44 -11.62
CA GLY A 11 -4.83 3.19 -10.77
C GLY A 11 -3.62 3.84 -11.47
N VAL A 12 -3.57 3.85 -12.79
CA VAL A 12 -2.38 4.32 -13.54
C VAL A 12 -2.06 5.79 -13.24
N GLU A 13 -3.05 6.67 -13.33
CA GLU A 13 -2.85 8.10 -13.08
C GLU A 13 -2.41 8.36 -11.65
N LEU A 14 -3.08 7.75 -10.68
CA LEU A 14 -2.73 7.91 -9.27
C LEU A 14 -1.35 7.34 -8.99
N LYS A 15 -1.03 6.16 -9.53
CA LYS A 15 0.29 5.56 -9.38
C LYS A 15 1.39 6.49 -9.88
N ASN A 16 1.20 7.12 -11.02
CA ASN A 16 2.19 8.06 -11.56
C ASN A 16 2.41 9.24 -10.64
N ALA A 17 1.34 9.82 -10.09
CA ALA A 17 1.43 10.91 -9.12
C ALA A 17 2.14 10.49 -7.83
N VAL A 18 1.80 9.32 -7.29
CA VAL A 18 2.45 8.78 -6.09
C VAL A 18 3.93 8.48 -6.34
N ASN A 19 4.25 7.88 -7.48
CA ASN A 19 5.63 7.58 -7.85
C ASN A 19 6.48 8.85 -7.90
N ASN A 20 5.98 9.90 -8.54
CA ASN A 20 6.68 11.18 -8.63
C ASN A 20 6.84 11.83 -7.25
N PHE A 21 5.81 11.82 -6.44
CA PHE A 21 5.86 12.34 -5.07
C PHE A 21 6.92 11.62 -4.24
N LEU A 22 6.97 10.30 -4.30
CA LEU A 22 7.94 9.51 -3.54
C LEU A 22 9.37 9.80 -3.98
N LYS A 23 9.63 9.83 -5.27
CA LYS A 23 10.96 10.14 -5.80
C LYS A 23 11.40 11.54 -5.43
N ASN A 24 10.52 12.53 -5.51
CA ASN A 24 10.81 13.91 -5.14
C ASN A 24 11.09 14.07 -3.62
N ASN A 25 10.64 13.12 -2.80
CA ASN A 25 10.88 13.10 -1.36
C ASN A 25 12.01 12.15 -0.95
N GLY A 26 12.82 11.70 -1.88
CA GLY A 26 14.03 10.93 -1.61
C GLY A 26 13.84 9.42 -1.39
N TYR A 27 12.65 8.90 -1.64
CA TYR A 27 12.41 7.46 -1.55
C TYR A 27 12.93 6.72 -2.80
N VAL A 28 13.44 5.52 -2.60
CA VAL A 28 13.75 4.61 -3.69
C VAL A 28 12.48 3.82 -4.02
N VAL A 29 11.99 3.92 -5.25
CA VAL A 29 10.71 3.34 -5.65
C VAL A 29 10.93 2.31 -6.75
N GLU A 30 10.35 1.12 -6.56
CA GLU A 30 10.26 0.09 -7.58
C GLU A 30 8.81 -0.03 -8.05
N ASN A 31 8.56 0.25 -9.32
CA ASN A 31 7.24 0.20 -9.93
C ASN A 31 7.00 -1.18 -10.54
N LEU A 32 6.10 -1.95 -9.93
CA LEU A 32 5.69 -3.28 -10.39
C LEU A 32 4.29 -3.29 -11.01
N GLY A 33 3.69 -2.11 -11.17
CA GLY A 33 2.31 -1.99 -11.60
C GLY A 33 2.10 -1.92 -13.11
N ASP A 34 0.84 -1.84 -13.49
CA ASP A 34 0.44 -1.62 -14.87
C ASP A 34 0.70 -0.16 -15.28
N ASN A 35 1.27 0.01 -16.47
CA ASN A 35 1.55 1.32 -17.05
C ASN A 35 0.69 1.60 -18.30
N SER A 36 -0.01 0.60 -18.80
CA SER A 36 -0.71 0.67 -20.10
C SER A 36 -2.10 1.29 -20.01
N GLY A 37 -2.76 1.18 -18.86
CA GLY A 37 -4.17 1.54 -18.71
C GLY A 37 -5.14 0.57 -19.37
N LYS A 38 -4.65 -0.51 -19.96
CA LYS A 38 -5.49 -1.57 -20.52
C LYS A 38 -5.95 -2.50 -19.42
N SER A 39 -7.15 -3.09 -19.58
CA SER A 39 -7.70 -4.01 -18.60
C SER A 39 -6.71 -5.14 -18.27
N VAL A 40 -6.44 -5.33 -16.98
CA VAL A 40 -5.58 -6.38 -16.46
C VAL A 40 -6.26 -7.05 -15.27
N ASP A 41 -5.89 -8.30 -15.01
CA ASP A 41 -6.32 -9.00 -13.82
C ASP A 41 -5.46 -8.52 -12.64
N TYR A 42 -6.07 -7.80 -11.70
CA TYR A 42 -5.34 -7.20 -10.57
C TYR A 42 -4.54 -8.21 -9.75
N PRO A 43 -4.95 -9.48 -9.56
CA PRO A 43 -4.13 -10.44 -8.82
C PRO A 43 -2.75 -10.64 -9.44
N ASP A 44 -2.67 -10.70 -10.76
CA ASP A 44 -1.41 -10.92 -11.48
C ASP A 44 -0.40 -9.79 -11.21
N ILE A 45 -0.91 -8.57 -11.02
CA ILE A 45 -0.07 -7.39 -10.77
C ILE A 45 0.34 -7.29 -9.29
N ILE A 46 -0.51 -7.76 -8.38
CA ILE A 46 -0.28 -7.58 -6.93
C ILE A 46 0.55 -8.72 -6.33
N HIS A 47 0.43 -9.95 -6.82
CA HIS A 47 1.18 -11.08 -6.27
C HIS A 47 2.70 -10.82 -6.19
N PRO A 48 3.37 -10.28 -7.22
CA PRO A 48 4.81 -10.02 -7.13
C PRO A 48 5.18 -9.06 -5.99
N LEU A 49 4.41 -7.99 -5.83
CA LEU A 49 4.65 -7.02 -4.75
C LEU A 49 4.43 -7.65 -3.38
N ALA A 50 3.32 -8.33 -3.19
CA ALA A 50 2.97 -8.94 -1.91
C ALA A 50 4.00 -10.00 -1.49
N LYS A 51 4.47 -10.81 -2.44
CA LYS A 51 5.53 -11.79 -2.21
C LYS A 51 6.82 -11.14 -1.74
N GLU A 52 7.21 -10.04 -2.37
CA GLU A 52 8.41 -9.30 -2.00
C GLU A 52 8.30 -8.72 -0.58
N ILE A 53 7.16 -8.12 -0.23
CA ILE A 53 6.92 -7.59 1.11
C ILE A 53 6.90 -8.70 2.15
N SER A 54 6.31 -9.85 1.83
CA SER A 54 6.30 -11.03 2.70
C SER A 54 7.71 -11.49 3.07
N ASN A 55 8.63 -11.41 2.13
CA ASN A 55 10.01 -11.86 2.30
C ASN A 55 10.97 -10.77 2.83
N ASN A 56 10.52 -9.52 2.92
CA ASN A 56 11.41 -8.40 3.19
C ASN A 56 10.78 -7.40 4.18
N LYS A 57 11.12 -7.55 5.45
CA LYS A 57 10.53 -6.73 6.53
C LYS A 57 10.90 -5.24 6.46
N ASN A 58 11.92 -4.89 5.70
CA ASN A 58 12.40 -3.51 5.60
C ASN A 58 11.78 -2.72 4.45
N LYS A 59 10.89 -3.34 3.68
CA LYS A 59 10.20 -2.71 2.56
C LYS A 59 8.76 -2.44 2.91
N LYS A 60 8.19 -1.40 2.29
CA LYS A 60 6.76 -1.10 2.36
C LYS A 60 6.19 -1.06 0.95
N GLY A 61 4.91 -1.35 0.84
CA GLY A 61 4.19 -1.34 -0.42
C GLY A 61 3.08 -0.30 -0.46
N ILE A 62 2.79 0.18 -1.66
CA ILE A 62 1.62 1.01 -1.93
C ILE A 62 0.93 0.41 -3.15
N ILE A 63 -0.32 0.02 -2.98
CA ILE A 63 -1.13 -0.61 -4.02
C ILE A 63 -2.41 0.16 -4.24
N MET A 64 -2.93 0.10 -5.44
CA MET A 64 -4.17 0.79 -5.78
C MET A 64 -4.93 0.13 -6.92
N CYS A 65 -6.24 0.16 -6.82
CA CYS A 65 -7.18 -0.14 -7.88
C CYS A 65 -8.39 0.78 -7.71
N GLY A 66 -9.45 0.58 -8.46
CA GLY A 66 -10.62 1.47 -8.40
C GLY A 66 -11.17 1.66 -6.99
N THR A 67 -11.34 0.58 -6.24
CA THR A 67 -11.84 0.60 -4.85
C THR A 67 -10.77 0.32 -3.80
N GLY A 68 -9.63 -0.22 -4.19
CA GLY A 68 -8.59 -0.69 -3.28
C GLY A 68 -8.90 -2.03 -2.61
N ASN A 69 -10.09 -2.59 -2.80
CA ASN A 69 -10.52 -3.81 -2.11
C ASN A 69 -9.86 -5.08 -2.67
N GLY A 70 -9.98 -5.31 -3.98
CA GLY A 70 -9.45 -6.53 -4.59
C GLY A 70 -7.94 -6.66 -4.39
N VAL A 71 -7.20 -5.58 -4.59
CA VAL A 71 -5.75 -5.57 -4.38
C VAL A 71 -5.37 -5.84 -2.92
N SER A 72 -6.15 -5.34 -1.97
CA SER A 72 -5.96 -5.63 -0.54
C SER A 72 -6.19 -7.10 -0.22
N MET A 73 -7.24 -7.69 -0.80
CA MET A 73 -7.57 -9.10 -0.59
C MET A 73 -6.44 -10.01 -1.07
N VAL A 74 -5.86 -9.73 -2.24
CA VAL A 74 -4.73 -10.48 -2.78
C VAL A 74 -3.51 -10.34 -1.87
N ALA A 75 -3.15 -9.11 -1.52
CA ALA A 75 -1.96 -8.85 -0.71
C ALA A 75 -2.02 -9.56 0.65
N ASN A 76 -3.18 -9.54 1.30
CA ASN A 76 -3.37 -10.14 2.63
C ASN A 76 -3.38 -11.69 2.64
N LYS A 77 -3.25 -12.33 1.50
CA LYS A 77 -3.05 -13.80 1.46
C LYS A 77 -1.62 -14.24 1.77
N TYR A 78 -0.71 -13.31 1.86
CA TYR A 78 0.71 -13.59 2.12
C TYR A 78 1.02 -13.44 3.61
N LYS A 79 1.74 -14.42 4.16
CA LYS A 79 2.18 -14.37 5.56
C LYS A 79 3.07 -13.15 5.79
N GLY A 80 2.82 -12.45 6.89
CA GLY A 80 3.56 -11.25 7.25
C GLY A 80 3.15 -9.99 6.49
N VAL A 81 2.18 -10.09 5.58
CA VAL A 81 1.62 -8.93 4.87
C VAL A 81 0.37 -8.43 5.58
N ARG A 82 0.35 -7.14 5.85
CA ARG A 82 -0.79 -6.43 6.43
C ARG A 82 -1.09 -5.23 5.55
N ALA A 83 -1.98 -5.43 4.60
CA ALA A 83 -2.44 -4.39 3.69
C ALA A 83 -3.71 -3.74 4.24
N GLY A 84 -3.70 -2.43 4.33
CA GLY A 84 -4.83 -1.66 4.81
C GLY A 84 -5.39 -0.71 3.78
N LEU A 85 -6.71 -0.74 3.60
CA LEU A 85 -7.43 0.18 2.75
C LEU A 85 -7.63 1.50 3.50
N CYS A 86 -7.08 2.59 2.97
CA CYS A 86 -7.16 3.90 3.59
C CYS A 86 -7.79 4.93 2.64
N TRP A 87 -8.81 5.61 3.13
CA TRP A 87 -9.53 6.66 2.40
C TRP A 87 -9.39 8.04 3.04
N SER A 88 -8.64 8.14 4.14
CA SER A 88 -8.35 9.39 4.83
C SER A 88 -7.01 9.33 5.56
N LYS A 89 -6.46 10.49 5.88
CA LYS A 89 -5.22 10.59 6.66
C LYS A 89 -5.36 9.94 8.04
N GLU A 90 -6.52 10.10 8.66
CA GLU A 90 -6.77 9.53 9.99
C GLU A 90 -6.70 8.01 9.96
N ILE A 91 -7.34 7.37 8.98
CA ILE A 91 -7.28 5.90 8.84
C ILE A 91 -5.86 5.44 8.53
N ALA A 92 -5.11 6.18 7.71
CA ALA A 92 -3.71 5.86 7.41
C ALA A 92 -2.82 5.93 8.66
N GLU A 93 -3.05 6.92 9.51
CA GLU A 93 -2.34 7.02 10.79
C GLU A 93 -2.66 5.84 11.70
N LEU A 94 -3.94 5.53 11.87
CA LEU A 94 -4.38 4.47 12.77
C LEU A 94 -3.96 3.08 12.29
N ILE A 95 -3.96 2.82 11.00
CA ILE A 95 -3.54 1.52 10.50
C ILE A 95 -2.04 1.27 10.71
N ARG A 96 -1.26 2.34 10.75
CA ARG A 96 0.14 2.25 11.15
C ARG A 96 0.29 2.05 12.66
N LYS A 97 -0.34 2.91 13.44
CA LYS A 97 -0.23 2.88 14.91
C LYS A 97 -0.75 1.59 15.52
N HIS A 98 -1.86 1.07 15.02
CA HIS A 98 -2.56 -0.06 15.62
C HIS A 98 -2.28 -1.40 14.95
N ASN A 99 -2.08 -1.42 13.63
CA ASN A 99 -2.01 -2.66 12.87
C ASN A 99 -0.65 -2.94 12.26
N ASP A 100 0.29 -2.00 12.38
CA ASP A 100 1.61 -2.09 11.76
C ASP A 100 1.51 -2.50 10.28
N ALA A 101 0.58 -1.88 9.55
CA ALA A 101 0.40 -2.18 8.14
C ALA A 101 1.68 -1.89 7.35
N ASN A 102 2.09 -2.84 6.53
CA ASN A 102 3.27 -2.70 5.68
C ASN A 102 2.91 -2.49 4.20
N ILE A 103 1.63 -2.54 3.88
CA ILE A 103 1.11 -2.16 2.55
C ILE A 103 -0.07 -1.20 2.74
N LEU A 104 0.03 -0.06 2.08
CA LEU A 104 -1.08 0.91 1.96
C LEU A 104 -1.86 0.60 0.70
N SER A 105 -3.19 0.47 0.80
CA SER A 105 -4.08 0.30 -0.34
C SER A 105 -4.93 1.53 -0.53
N LEU A 106 -4.99 2.04 -1.76
CA LEU A 106 -5.70 3.28 -2.10
C LEU A 106 -6.86 3.03 -3.07
N PRO A 107 -8.06 3.57 -2.77
CA PRO A 107 -9.21 3.49 -3.67
C PRO A 107 -9.14 4.62 -4.72
N ALA A 108 -8.46 4.36 -5.84
CA ALA A 108 -8.11 5.39 -6.83
C ALA A 108 -9.31 6.17 -7.38
N ARG A 109 -10.49 5.53 -7.50
CA ARG A 109 -11.70 6.19 -8.01
C ARG A 109 -12.42 7.05 -6.99
N PHE A 110 -12.02 7.00 -5.72
CA PHE A 110 -12.70 7.66 -4.60
C PHE A 110 -11.83 8.69 -3.89
N LEU A 111 -10.64 8.96 -4.42
CA LEU A 111 -9.71 9.94 -3.86
C LEU A 111 -9.26 10.93 -4.93
N SER A 112 -9.13 12.19 -4.55
CA SER A 112 -8.35 13.14 -5.34
C SER A 112 -6.86 12.79 -5.22
N ILE A 113 -6.05 13.23 -6.18
CA ILE A 113 -4.60 13.05 -6.11
C ILE A 113 -4.04 13.69 -4.83
N LYS A 114 -4.49 14.90 -4.51
CA LYS A 114 -4.07 15.60 -3.29
C LYS A 114 -4.33 14.79 -2.03
N GLU A 115 -5.55 14.27 -1.87
CA GLU A 115 -5.91 13.42 -0.72
C GLU A 115 -5.03 12.18 -0.65
N ALA A 116 -4.81 11.51 -1.79
CA ALA A 116 -3.99 10.31 -1.84
C ALA A 116 -2.54 10.58 -1.43
N LEU A 117 -1.95 11.69 -1.88
CA LEU A 117 -0.58 12.05 -1.50
C LEU A 117 -0.46 12.36 -0.02
N GLU A 118 -1.45 13.01 0.58
CA GLU A 118 -1.50 13.24 2.03
C GLU A 118 -1.58 11.93 2.81
N ILE A 119 -2.39 10.97 2.33
CA ILE A 119 -2.49 9.63 2.92
C ILE A 119 -1.15 8.89 2.85
N VAL A 120 -0.49 8.92 1.70
CA VAL A 120 0.84 8.31 1.51
C VAL A 120 1.85 8.87 2.48
N GLU A 121 1.90 10.19 2.62
CA GLU A 121 2.83 10.85 3.53
C GLU A 121 2.62 10.41 4.98
N VAL A 122 1.38 10.44 5.45
CA VAL A 122 1.04 10.01 6.81
C VAL A 122 1.40 8.54 7.03
N PHE A 123 1.08 7.68 6.08
CA PHE A 123 1.42 6.25 6.17
C PHE A 123 2.93 6.02 6.32
N LEU A 124 3.75 6.72 5.54
CA LEU A 124 5.19 6.52 5.56
C LEU A 124 5.88 7.14 6.78
N LYS A 125 5.30 8.18 7.37
CA LYS A 125 5.87 8.90 8.52
C LYS A 125 5.37 8.42 9.88
N THR A 126 4.38 7.55 9.94
CA THR A 126 3.77 7.09 11.19
C THR A 126 4.38 5.77 11.64
N ASP A 127 4.90 5.74 12.87
CA ASP A 127 5.46 4.54 13.46
C ASP A 127 4.39 3.68 14.12
N PHE A 128 4.69 2.39 14.29
CA PHE A 128 3.86 1.47 15.05
C PHE A 128 3.95 1.79 16.55
N GLU A 129 2.82 1.82 17.23
CA GLU A 129 2.74 2.10 18.66
C GLU A 129 3.24 0.95 19.52
N GLY A 130 3.10 -0.28 19.06
CA GLY A 130 3.45 -1.47 19.84
C GLY A 130 2.50 -1.72 21.00
N GLY A 131 3.05 -2.13 22.15
CA GLY A 131 2.25 -2.40 23.34
C GLY A 131 1.19 -3.47 23.12
N ARG A 132 -0.05 -3.20 23.52
CA ARG A 132 -1.19 -4.12 23.36
C ARG A 132 -1.49 -4.45 21.90
N HIS A 133 -1.15 -3.55 20.99
CA HIS A 133 -1.38 -3.74 19.55
C HIS A 133 -0.46 -4.82 18.98
N GLU A 134 0.77 -4.93 19.48
CA GLU A 134 1.73 -5.94 19.04
C GLU A 134 1.22 -7.37 19.29
N THR A 135 0.60 -7.60 20.45
CA THR A 135 -0.01 -8.89 20.76
C THR A 135 -1.06 -9.28 19.71
N ARG A 136 -1.88 -8.32 19.29
CA ARG A 136 -2.93 -8.56 18.29
C ARG A 136 -2.36 -8.76 16.90
N VAL A 137 -1.39 -7.93 16.50
CA VAL A 137 -0.71 -8.06 15.22
C VAL A 137 -0.06 -9.43 15.07
N ASN A 138 0.59 -9.92 16.12
CA ASN A 138 1.26 -11.23 16.12
C ASN A 138 0.30 -12.42 15.98
N LYS A 139 -1.00 -12.20 16.18
CA LYS A 139 -2.05 -13.23 16.05
C LYS A 139 -2.78 -13.18 14.70
N ILE A 140 -2.44 -12.27 13.81
CA ILE A 140 -3.09 -12.17 12.49
C ILE A 140 -2.76 -13.38 11.62
N ASP A 141 -1.48 -13.75 11.55
CA ASP A 141 -1.06 -14.94 10.81
C ASP A 141 -1.33 -16.21 11.61
N LYS A 142 -1.77 -17.25 10.91
CA LYS A 142 -2.01 -18.56 11.50
C LYS A 142 -0.78 -19.46 11.42
#